data_d6cfac901ade3559631c645db9626bfb
#
_entry.id   d6cfac901ade3559631c645db9626bfb
#
_cell.length_a   1.000
_cell.length_b   1.000
_cell.length_c   1.000
_cell.angle_alpha   90.00
_cell.angle_beta   90.00
_cell.angle_gamma   90.00
#
_symmetry.space_group_name_H-M   'P 1'
#
loop_
_entity.id
_entity.type
_entity.pdbx_description
1 polymer ?
#
loop_
_entity_poly.entity_id
_entity_poly.type
_entity_poly.pdbx_seq_one_letter_code
_entity_poly.pdbx_strand_id
1 'polypeptide(L)'
;MNNTLVYIHSHACDHLRGLANREDVIRFINQLESNPEIIGDYRQPDPRGRMIEVKLLGRQAILFFRDPYANIVKILDIRNVEAG
;
A
#
# COMPACT_ATOMS: atom_id res chain seq x y z
N MET A 1 -0.90 2.36 -23.36
CA MET A 1 -0.34 2.52 -22.02
C MET A 1 -1.02 1.56 -21.08
N ASN A 2 -0.21 0.76 -20.42
CA ASN A 2 -0.74 -0.24 -19.50
C ASN A 2 -0.80 0.35 -18.10
N ASN A 3 -2.00 0.66 -17.64
CA ASN A 3 -2.17 1.05 -16.24
C ASN A 3 -2.06 -0.20 -15.38
N THR A 4 -1.34 -0.07 -14.29
CA THR A 4 -1.27 -1.13 -13.30
C THR A 4 -2.57 -1.16 -12.50
N LEU A 5 -3.10 -2.35 -12.32
CA LEU A 5 -4.26 -2.54 -11.45
C LEU A 5 -3.81 -2.51 -9.99
N VAL A 6 -4.45 -1.70 -9.18
CA VAL A 6 -4.22 -1.69 -7.74
C VAL A 6 -5.40 -2.39 -7.07
N TYR A 7 -5.09 -3.49 -6.40
CA TYR A 7 -6.06 -4.27 -5.64
C TYR A 7 -5.92 -3.93 -4.15
N ILE A 8 -7.02 -3.61 -3.50
CA ILE A 8 -7.03 -3.28 -2.07
C ILE A 8 -7.74 -4.41 -1.34
N HIS A 9 -7.04 -5.05 -0.42
CA HIS A 9 -7.64 -6.09 0.40
C HIS A 9 -8.81 -5.49 1.20
N SER A 10 -9.89 -6.26 1.38
CA SER A 10 -11.09 -5.77 2.04
C SER A 10 -10.82 -5.21 3.44
N HIS A 11 -9.93 -5.85 4.18
CA HIS A 11 -9.52 -5.41 5.50
C HIS A 11 -8.89 -4.00 5.47
N ALA A 12 -8.01 -3.76 4.50
CA ALA A 12 -7.40 -2.45 4.31
C ALA A 12 -8.43 -1.41 3.88
N CYS A 13 -9.36 -1.81 3.04
CA CYS A 13 -10.43 -0.93 2.56
C CYS A 13 -11.33 -0.47 3.71
N ASP A 14 -11.67 -1.38 4.62
CA ASP A 14 -12.48 -1.03 5.79
C ASP A 14 -11.75 -0.05 6.70
N HIS A 15 -10.46 -0.25 6.91
CA HIS A 15 -9.65 0.66 7.71
C HIS A 15 -9.59 2.05 7.07
N LEU A 16 -9.44 2.10 5.75
CA LEU A 16 -9.35 3.36 5.00
C LEU A 16 -10.56 4.27 5.24
N ARG A 17 -11.74 3.71 5.37
CA ARG A 17 -12.97 4.49 5.53
C ARG A 17 -12.97 5.37 6.78
N GLY A 18 -12.27 4.95 7.83
CA GLY A 18 -12.22 5.67 9.09
C GLY A 18 -11.04 6.60 9.26
N LEU A 19 -10.19 6.75 8.25
CA LEU A 19 -8.98 7.54 8.40
C LEU A 19 -9.22 9.04 8.25
N ALA A 20 -8.60 9.82 9.13
CA ALA A 20 -8.62 11.27 9.04
C ALA A 20 -7.84 11.76 7.81
N ASN A 21 -6.73 11.09 7.47
CA ASN A 21 -5.90 11.43 6.31
C ASN A 21 -6.20 10.57 5.10
N ARG A 22 -7.46 10.18 4.94
CA ARG A 22 -7.90 9.28 3.86
C ARG A 22 -7.51 9.80 2.48
N GLU A 23 -7.62 11.10 2.25
CA GLU A 23 -7.29 11.69 0.95
C GLU A 23 -5.82 11.49 0.57
N ASP A 24 -4.92 11.61 1.55
CA ASP A 24 -3.50 11.41 1.31
C ASP A 24 -3.22 9.95 0.94
N VAL A 25 -3.88 9.03 1.61
CA VAL A 25 -3.75 7.60 1.33
C VAL A 25 -4.28 7.27 -0.07
N ILE A 26 -5.45 7.80 -0.43
CA ILE A 26 -6.03 7.60 -1.76
C ILE A 26 -5.11 8.18 -2.84
N ARG A 27 -4.53 9.35 -2.59
CA ARG A 27 -3.58 9.96 -3.53
C ARG A 27 -2.37 9.06 -3.75
N PHE A 28 -1.85 8.46 -2.71
CA PHE A 28 -0.74 7.52 -2.82
C PHE A 28 -1.14 6.29 -3.64
N ILE A 29 -2.33 5.74 -3.37
CA ILE A 29 -2.84 4.59 -4.13
C ILE A 29 -2.96 4.93 -5.62
N ASN A 30 -3.45 6.12 -5.93
CA ASN A 30 -3.55 6.58 -7.32
C ASN A 30 -2.17 6.71 -7.96
N GLN A 31 -1.16 7.14 -7.21
CA GLN A 31 0.21 7.19 -7.71
C GLN A 31 0.73 5.81 -8.07
N LEU A 32 0.35 4.78 -7.33
CA LEU A 32 0.75 3.40 -7.64
C LEU A 32 0.17 2.92 -8.96
N GLU A 33 -1.01 3.38 -9.34
CA GLU A 33 -1.60 3.05 -10.64
C GLU A 33 -0.77 3.61 -11.79
N SER A 34 -0.27 4.83 -11.63
CA SER A 34 0.52 5.51 -12.66
C SER A 34 1.98 5.09 -12.63
N ASN A 35 2.50 4.74 -11.46
CA ASN A 35 3.89 4.40 -11.27
C ASN A 35 4.02 3.20 -10.31
N PRO A 36 3.85 1.98 -10.83
CA PRO A 36 3.89 0.78 -9.98
C PRO A 36 5.28 0.46 -9.42
N GLU A 37 6.30 1.19 -9.86
CA GLU A 37 7.67 1.00 -9.38
C GLU A 37 7.97 1.82 -8.12
N ILE A 38 6.99 2.56 -7.60
CA ILE A 38 7.15 3.28 -6.33
C ILE A 38 7.49 2.27 -5.24
N ILE A 39 8.55 2.57 -4.50
CA ILE A 39 8.97 1.78 -3.35
C ILE A 39 8.50 2.44 -2.07
N GLY A 40 8.40 1.66 -1.00
CA GLY A 40 8.07 2.19 0.32
C GLY A 40 9.25 2.85 0.99
N ASP A 41 9.03 3.34 2.19
CA ASP A 41 10.09 3.91 3.02
C ASP A 41 11.02 2.82 3.53
N TYR A 42 10.50 1.62 3.74
CA TYR A 42 11.30 0.46 4.07
C TYR A 42 10.57 -0.82 3.63
N ARG A 43 11.23 -1.95 3.77
CA ARG A 43 10.71 -3.26 3.42
C ARG A 43 10.75 -4.19 4.62
N GLN A 44 9.79 -5.10 4.67
CA GLN A 44 9.78 -6.16 5.66
C GLN A 44 9.37 -7.48 5.00
N PRO A 45 9.90 -8.61 5.45
CA PRO A 45 9.45 -9.90 4.94
C PRO A 45 8.09 -10.26 5.53
N ASP A 46 7.25 -10.92 4.72
CA ASP A 46 6.04 -11.54 5.23
C ASP A 46 6.36 -12.97 5.73
N PRO A 47 5.39 -13.66 6.33
CA PRO A 47 5.63 -15.03 6.81
C PRO A 47 6.05 -16.02 5.72
N ARG A 48 5.81 -15.70 4.45
CA ARG A 48 6.20 -16.54 3.31
C ARG A 48 7.54 -16.14 2.70
N GLY A 49 8.18 -15.13 3.28
CA GLY A 49 9.47 -14.65 2.80
C GLY A 49 9.40 -13.62 1.69
N ARG A 50 8.20 -13.19 1.28
CA ARG A 50 8.08 -12.09 0.30
C ARG A 50 8.45 -10.79 0.97
N MET A 51 9.08 -9.91 0.19
CA MET A 51 9.37 -8.57 0.67
C MET A 51 8.17 -7.66 0.42
N ILE A 52 7.67 -7.07 1.48
CA ILE A 52 6.54 -6.16 1.45
C ILE A 52 7.07 -4.74 1.60
N GLU A 53 6.59 -3.84 0.75
CA GLU A 53 6.91 -2.42 0.85
C GLU A 53 6.03 -1.79 1.92
N VAL A 54 6.62 -0.90 2.72
CA VAL A 54 5.88 -0.17 3.75
C VAL A 54 6.06 1.32 3.50
N LYS A 55 4.97 2.00 3.19
CA LYS A 55 4.94 3.45 2.99
C LYS A 55 4.33 4.12 4.20
N LEU A 56 5.06 5.10 4.75
CA LEU A 56 4.56 5.87 5.89
C LEU A 56 3.93 7.17 5.40
N LEU A 57 2.66 7.37 5.76
CA LEU A 57 1.91 8.59 5.47
C LEU A 57 1.24 9.06 6.76
N GLY A 58 1.78 10.13 7.36
CA GLY A 58 1.29 10.60 8.64
C GLY A 58 1.42 9.50 9.69
N ARG A 59 0.29 9.10 10.28
CA ARG A 59 0.26 8.04 11.30
C ARG A 59 -0.13 6.68 10.71
N GLN A 60 -0.08 6.55 9.39
CA GLN A 60 -0.47 5.32 8.73
C GLN A 60 0.72 4.65 8.09
N ALA A 61 0.75 3.32 8.14
CA ALA A 61 1.66 2.51 7.36
C ALA A 61 0.85 1.75 6.33
N ILE A 62 1.20 1.91 5.06
CA ILE A 62 0.54 1.22 3.96
C ILE A 62 1.46 0.08 3.54
N LEU A 63 0.97 -1.15 3.68
CA LEU A 63 1.71 -2.36 3.34
C LEU A 63 1.25 -2.83 1.98
N PHE A 64 2.18 -2.92 1.04
CA PHE A 64 1.85 -3.31 -0.33
C PHE A 64 2.98 -4.09 -0.97
N PHE A 65 2.66 -4.82 -2.04
CA PHE A 65 3.68 -5.42 -2.86
C PHE A 65 3.22 -5.44 -4.31
N ARG A 66 4.19 -5.49 -5.21
CA ARG A 66 3.94 -5.58 -6.64
C ARG A 66 4.11 -7.03 -7.09
N ASP A 67 3.10 -7.51 -7.80
CA ASP A 67 3.20 -8.79 -8.49
C ASP A 67 3.65 -8.52 -9.93
N PRO A 68 4.93 -8.81 -10.28
CA PRO A 68 5.43 -8.48 -11.60
C PRO A 68 4.83 -9.33 -12.71
N TYR A 69 4.31 -10.51 -12.37
CA TYR A 69 3.73 -11.40 -13.37
C TYR A 69 2.33 -10.99 -13.78
N ALA A 70 1.57 -10.44 -12.85
CA ALA A 70 0.19 -10.06 -13.09
C ALA A 70 0.01 -8.56 -13.34
N ASN A 71 1.08 -7.78 -13.22
CA ASN A 71 1.04 -6.32 -13.29
C ASN A 71 0.00 -5.72 -12.33
N ILE A 72 0.02 -6.22 -11.12
CA ILE A 72 -0.91 -5.82 -10.06
C ILE A 72 -0.09 -5.37 -8.85
N VAL A 73 -0.52 -4.27 -8.24
CA VAL A 73 -0.06 -3.88 -6.91
C VAL A 73 -1.16 -4.24 -5.93
N LYS A 74 -0.80 -4.95 -4.88
CA LYS A 74 -1.76 -5.35 -3.84
C LYS A 74 -1.50 -4.57 -2.57
N ILE A 75 -2.50 -3.83 -2.12
CA ILE A 75 -2.48 -3.18 -0.81
C ILE A 75 -2.97 -4.23 0.19
N LEU A 76 -2.07 -4.70 1.03
CA LEU A 76 -2.36 -5.79 1.95
C LEU A 76 -2.99 -5.30 3.24
N ASP A 77 -2.54 -4.15 3.72
CA ASP A 77 -3.01 -3.62 4.98
C ASP A 77 -2.71 -2.13 5.07
N ILE A 78 -3.47 -1.44 5.91
CA ILE A 78 -3.23 -0.07 6.30
C ILE A 78 -3.31 -0.06 7.83
N ARG A 79 -2.22 0.30 8.50
CA ARG A 79 -2.11 0.21 9.95
C ARG A 79 -1.82 1.56 10.55
N ASN A 80 -2.33 1.75 11.77
CA ASN A 80 -1.92 2.89 12.56
C ASN A 80 -0.51 2.63 13.08
N VAL A 81 0.36 3.63 12.93
CA VAL A 81 1.71 3.61 13.49
C VAL A 81 1.69 4.43 14.76
N GLU A 82 1.95 3.79 15.88
CA GLU A 82 2.08 4.52 17.13
C GLU A 82 3.42 5.24 17.15
N ALA A 83 3.36 6.54 17.40
CA ALA A 83 4.57 7.30 17.68
C ALA A 83 5.05 6.87 19.06
N GLY A 84 5.98 5.96 19.07
CA GLY A 84 6.59 5.49 20.31
C GLY A 84 7.43 6.56 20.98
#